data_12ccd2e0a32c6a6d016b98df92e3b0f1
#
_entry.id   12ccd2e0a32c6a6d016b98df92e3b0f1
#
_cell.length_a   1.000
_cell.length_b   1.000
_cell.length_c   1.000
_cell.angle_alpha   90.00
_cell.angle_beta   90.00
_cell.angle_gamma   90.00
#
_symmetry.space_group_name_H-M   'P 1'
#
loop_
_entity.id
_entity.type
_entity.pdbx_description
1 polymer ?
#
loop_
_entity_poly.entity_id
_entity_poly.type
_entity_poly.pdbx_seq_one_letter_code
_entity_poly.pdbx_strand_id
1 'polypeptide(L)'
;MKKRNIVIHCLVLIMLIATFVACASTPKQESTGEYVDDSVITTKVKSLLAKDDFLKSFQIGVETFKGTVKLSGFVASQKAVDKAGEIARSVKGVTSVKNDLIVK
;
A
#
# COMPACT_ATOMS: atom_id res chain seq x y z
N MET A 1 -36.41 30.13 22.89
CA MET A 1 -36.11 28.73 23.19
C MET A 1 -35.82 27.91 21.97
N LYS A 2 -36.61 28.00 20.92
CA LYS A 2 -36.35 27.23 19.70
C LYS A 2 -35.02 27.59 19.04
N LYS A 3 -34.65 28.88 19.06
CA LYS A 3 -33.39 29.34 18.47
C LYS A 3 -32.20 28.74 19.20
N ARG A 4 -32.29 28.56 20.49
CA ARG A 4 -31.20 28.04 21.30
C ARG A 4 -30.96 26.56 20.98
N ASN A 5 -32.00 25.80 20.76
CA ASN A 5 -31.88 24.38 20.39
C ASN A 5 -31.26 24.22 19.01
N ILE A 6 -31.65 25.08 18.08
CA ILE A 6 -31.09 25.05 16.73
C ILE A 6 -29.59 25.34 16.75
N VAL A 7 -29.18 26.33 17.54
CA VAL A 7 -27.77 26.68 17.68
C VAL A 7 -26.96 25.52 18.25
N ILE A 8 -27.50 24.85 19.27
CA ILE A 8 -26.85 23.70 19.88
C ILE A 8 -26.67 22.56 18.84
N HIS A 9 -27.71 22.31 18.06
CA HIS A 9 -27.64 21.28 17.02
C HIS A 9 -26.62 21.61 15.95
N CYS A 10 -26.52 22.88 15.54
CA CYS A 10 -25.53 23.30 14.57
C CYS A 10 -24.12 23.16 15.11
N LEU A 11 -23.90 23.49 16.39
CA LEU A 11 -22.61 23.33 17.03
C LEU A 11 -22.16 21.87 17.06
N VAL A 12 -23.09 20.97 17.42
CA VAL A 12 -22.80 19.55 17.45
C VAL A 12 -22.43 19.03 16.07
N LEU A 13 -23.17 19.45 15.05
CA LEU A 13 -22.86 19.06 13.67
C LEU A 13 -21.48 19.55 13.22
N ILE A 14 -21.14 20.79 13.56
CA ILE A 14 -19.84 21.35 13.20
C ILE A 14 -18.72 20.58 13.91
N MET A 15 -18.91 20.22 15.16
CA MET A 15 -17.92 19.45 15.89
C MET A 15 -17.74 18.05 15.30
N LEU A 16 -18.80 17.40 14.87
CA LEU A 16 -18.72 16.10 14.23
C LEU A 16 -17.93 16.17 12.91
N ILE A 17 -18.20 17.18 12.12
CA ILE A 17 -17.49 17.38 10.85
C ILE A 17 -16.02 17.65 11.10
N ALA A 18 -15.69 18.46 12.09
CA ALA A 18 -14.31 18.77 12.44
C ALA A 18 -13.55 17.51 12.88
N THR A 19 -14.21 16.64 13.64
CA THR A 19 -13.62 15.38 14.07
C THR A 19 -13.30 14.49 12.88
N PHE A 20 -14.20 14.43 11.91
CA PHE A 20 -13.97 13.65 10.69
C PHE A 20 -12.77 14.16 9.91
N VAL A 21 -12.66 15.45 9.74
CA VAL A 21 -11.55 16.06 9.02
C VAL A 21 -10.22 15.80 9.75
N ALA A 22 -10.22 15.89 11.07
CA ALA A 22 -9.03 15.62 11.86
C ALA A 22 -8.56 14.17 11.69
N CYS A 23 -9.47 13.21 11.70
CA CYS A 23 -9.13 11.81 11.49
C CYS A 23 -8.58 11.55 10.08
N ALA A 24 -9.13 12.23 9.08
CA ALA A 24 -8.68 12.06 7.72
C ALA A 24 -7.30 12.65 7.47
N SER A 25 -6.94 13.71 8.20
CA SER A 25 -5.66 14.40 7.98
C SER A 25 -4.51 13.81 8.79
N THR A 26 -4.80 13.16 9.92
CA THR A 26 -3.77 12.63 10.80
C THR A 26 -2.79 11.68 10.10
N PRO A 27 -3.23 10.67 9.32
CA PRO A 27 -2.32 9.76 8.65
C PRO A 27 -1.36 10.47 7.69
N LYS A 28 -1.82 11.53 7.05
CA LYS A 28 -0.98 12.25 6.09
C LYS A 28 0.17 12.99 6.75
N GLN A 29 -0.06 13.51 7.95
CA GLN A 29 0.96 14.24 8.66
C GLN A 29 2.08 13.34 9.15
N GLU A 30 1.76 12.11 9.49
CA GLU A 30 2.74 11.18 10.02
C GLU A 30 3.65 10.61 8.95
N SER A 31 3.22 10.64 7.71
CA SER A 31 3.98 9.99 6.66
C SER A 31 5.32 10.67 6.36
N THR A 32 5.48 11.95 6.67
CA THR A 32 6.73 12.71 6.48
C THR A 32 7.42 12.46 5.14
N GLY A 33 6.77 11.79 4.22
CA GLY A 33 7.28 11.53 2.89
C GLY A 33 8.17 10.32 2.75
N GLU A 34 8.66 9.73 3.82
CA GLU A 34 9.58 8.60 3.74
C GLU A 34 8.98 7.26 4.16
N TYR A 35 8.06 7.30 5.11
CA TYR A 35 7.42 6.06 5.58
C TYR A 35 6.30 5.66 4.63
N VAL A 36 6.36 4.45 4.12
CA VAL A 36 5.30 3.85 3.32
C VAL A 36 4.85 2.58 4.02
N ASP A 37 3.55 2.47 4.27
CA ASP A 37 2.96 1.34 4.94
C ASP A 37 3.22 0.05 4.15
N ASP A 38 3.54 -1.04 4.86
CA ASP A 38 3.78 -2.34 4.23
C ASP A 38 2.61 -2.81 3.37
N SER A 39 1.38 -2.52 3.79
CA SER A 39 0.19 -2.91 3.00
C SER A 39 0.11 -2.14 1.69
N VAL A 40 0.53 -0.90 1.67
CA VAL A 40 0.58 -0.09 0.45
C VAL A 40 1.65 -0.63 -0.49
N ILE A 41 2.80 -0.98 0.04
CA ILE A 41 3.88 -1.58 -0.75
C ILE A 41 3.41 -2.88 -1.38
N THR A 42 2.81 -3.77 -0.60
CA THR A 42 2.29 -5.05 -1.10
C THR A 42 1.31 -4.83 -2.24
N THR A 43 0.36 -3.93 -2.06
CA THR A 43 -0.65 -3.64 -3.08
C THR A 43 0.00 -3.10 -4.36
N LYS A 44 0.97 -2.21 -4.21
CA LYS A 44 1.66 -1.62 -5.35
C LYS A 44 2.46 -2.66 -6.12
N VAL A 45 3.21 -3.49 -5.42
CA VAL A 45 4.00 -4.55 -6.05
C VAL A 45 3.08 -5.51 -6.79
N LYS A 46 2.01 -5.98 -6.15
CA LYS A 46 1.04 -6.88 -6.78
C LYS A 46 0.46 -6.27 -8.06
N SER A 47 0.10 -4.99 -7.99
CA SER A 47 -0.48 -4.29 -9.14
C SER A 47 0.50 -4.25 -10.31
N LEU A 48 1.76 -3.92 -10.04
CA LEU A 48 2.78 -3.84 -11.08
C LEU A 48 3.09 -5.21 -11.69
N LEU A 49 3.14 -6.26 -10.86
CA LEU A 49 3.37 -7.62 -11.35
C LEU A 49 2.20 -8.07 -12.23
N ALA A 50 0.98 -7.75 -11.84
CA ALA A 50 -0.22 -8.14 -12.60
C ALA A 50 -0.35 -7.40 -13.93
N LYS A 51 0.25 -6.23 -14.04
CA LYS A 51 0.23 -5.44 -15.28
C LYS A 51 1.35 -5.81 -16.25
N ASP A 52 2.38 -6.46 -15.77
CA ASP A 52 3.53 -6.80 -16.60
C ASP A 52 3.16 -7.92 -17.55
N ASP A 53 3.35 -7.71 -18.85
CA ASP A 53 2.96 -8.68 -19.87
C ASP A 53 3.66 -10.02 -19.71
N PHE A 54 4.88 -10.01 -19.21
CA PHE A 54 5.66 -11.23 -19.06
C PHE A 54 5.28 -11.99 -17.79
N LEU A 55 4.87 -11.27 -16.73
CA LEU A 55 4.62 -11.85 -15.42
C LEU A 55 3.16 -12.06 -15.08
N LYS A 56 2.24 -11.43 -15.81
CA LYS A 56 0.82 -11.42 -15.45
C LYS A 56 0.16 -12.78 -15.40
N SER A 57 0.71 -13.77 -16.10
CA SER A 57 0.15 -15.13 -16.12
C SER A 57 0.57 -15.97 -14.92
N PHE A 58 1.55 -15.52 -14.14
CA PHE A 58 2.02 -16.27 -12.99
C PHE A 58 1.36 -15.78 -11.72
N GLN A 59 1.13 -16.69 -10.79
CA GLN A 59 0.62 -16.33 -9.47
C GLN A 59 1.81 -16.11 -8.55
N ILE A 60 2.11 -14.85 -8.32
CA ILE A 60 3.24 -14.46 -7.48
C ILE A 60 2.71 -13.93 -6.16
N GLY A 61 3.10 -14.57 -5.06
CA GLY A 61 2.76 -14.11 -3.73
C GLY A 61 3.66 -12.97 -3.32
N VAL A 62 3.08 -11.95 -2.69
CA VAL A 62 3.81 -10.78 -2.23
C VAL A 62 3.47 -10.51 -0.78
N GLU A 63 4.48 -10.45 0.06
CA GLU A 63 4.33 -10.07 1.46
C GLU A 63 5.38 -9.00 1.77
N THR A 64 5.01 -8.03 2.59
CA THR A 64 5.91 -6.95 2.96
C THR A 64 5.98 -6.83 4.47
N PHE A 65 7.17 -6.78 5.00
CA PHE A 65 7.41 -6.57 6.43
C PHE A 65 8.54 -5.57 6.60
N LYS A 66 8.22 -4.44 7.22
CA LYS A 66 9.17 -3.34 7.48
C LYS A 66 9.98 -2.96 6.24
N GLY A 67 9.29 -2.85 5.10
CA GLY A 67 9.92 -2.45 3.84
C GLY A 67 10.61 -3.58 3.09
N THR A 68 10.72 -4.77 3.66
CA THR A 68 11.25 -5.94 2.96
C THR A 68 10.13 -6.67 2.25
N VAL A 69 10.24 -6.78 0.95
CA VAL A 69 9.25 -7.47 0.12
C VAL A 69 9.71 -8.89 -0.13
N LYS A 70 8.87 -9.85 0.20
CA LYS A 70 9.12 -11.25 -0.10
C LYS A 70 8.24 -11.68 -1.26
N LEU A 71 8.87 -12.22 -2.29
CA LEU A 71 8.19 -12.79 -3.45
C LEU A 71 8.24 -14.31 -3.36
N SER A 72 7.11 -14.96 -3.65
CA SER A 72 7.04 -16.42 -3.62
C SER A 72 6.15 -16.92 -4.75
N GLY A 73 6.39 -18.16 -5.16
CA GLY A 73 5.61 -18.78 -6.22
C GLY A 73 6.50 -19.43 -7.27
N PHE A 74 5.88 -19.87 -8.36
CA PHE A 74 6.57 -20.54 -9.45
C PHE A 74 6.46 -19.72 -10.72
N VAL A 75 7.56 -19.63 -11.44
CA VAL A 75 7.62 -18.92 -12.72
C VAL A 75 8.35 -19.78 -13.74
N ALA A 76 8.27 -19.40 -15.01
CA ALA A 76 8.77 -20.25 -16.09
C ALA A 76 10.26 -20.12 -16.37
N SER A 77 10.91 -19.05 -15.92
CA SER A 77 12.31 -18.81 -16.28
C SER A 77 13.02 -17.94 -15.24
N GLN A 78 14.35 -17.98 -15.28
CA GLN A 78 15.16 -17.10 -14.45
C GLN A 78 14.91 -15.62 -14.80
N LYS A 79 14.64 -15.33 -16.05
CA LYS A 79 14.29 -13.98 -16.47
C LYS A 79 13.07 -13.46 -15.74
N ALA A 80 12.06 -14.32 -15.52
CA ALA A 80 10.87 -13.95 -14.77
C ALA A 80 11.23 -13.66 -13.30
N VAL A 81 12.10 -14.46 -12.69
CA VAL A 81 12.56 -14.22 -11.32
C VAL A 81 13.21 -12.83 -11.23
N ASP A 82 14.13 -12.55 -12.14
CA ASP A 82 14.87 -11.30 -12.13
C ASP A 82 13.97 -10.10 -12.34
N LYS A 83 13.05 -10.21 -13.29
CA LYS A 83 12.14 -9.10 -13.59
C LYS A 83 11.19 -8.80 -12.43
N ALA A 84 10.67 -9.82 -11.80
CA ALA A 84 9.82 -9.64 -10.63
C ALA A 84 10.57 -8.93 -9.50
N GLY A 85 11.82 -9.30 -9.28
CA GLY A 85 12.66 -8.66 -8.28
C GLY A 85 12.92 -7.19 -8.60
N GLU A 86 13.18 -6.87 -9.86
CA GLU A 86 13.38 -5.49 -10.29
C GLU A 86 12.12 -4.64 -10.05
N ILE A 87 10.96 -5.17 -10.41
CA ILE A 87 9.70 -4.48 -10.21
C ILE A 87 9.47 -4.20 -8.73
N ALA A 88 9.69 -5.20 -7.88
CA ALA A 88 9.51 -5.03 -6.45
C ALA A 88 10.46 -3.95 -5.91
N ARG A 89 11.71 -3.94 -6.33
CA ARG A 89 12.68 -2.94 -5.88
C ARG A 89 12.34 -1.53 -6.33
N SER A 90 11.60 -1.38 -7.42
CA SER A 90 11.25 -0.07 -7.96
C SER A 90 10.16 0.64 -7.16
N VAL A 91 9.47 -0.05 -6.28
CA VAL A 91 8.37 0.52 -5.51
C VAL A 91 8.91 1.36 -4.37
N LYS A 92 8.37 2.57 -4.24
CA LYS A 92 8.77 3.49 -3.17
C LYS A 92 8.48 2.87 -1.80
N GLY A 93 9.44 2.95 -0.92
CA GLY A 93 9.33 2.42 0.43
C GLY A 93 9.97 1.05 0.59
N VAL A 94 10.32 0.38 -0.49
CA VAL A 94 10.98 -0.92 -0.44
C VAL A 94 12.45 -0.73 -0.06
N THR A 95 12.87 -1.38 1.01
CA THR A 95 14.25 -1.33 1.48
C THR A 95 15.05 -2.53 1.00
N SER A 96 14.41 -3.67 0.85
CA SER A 96 15.05 -4.88 0.33
C SER A 96 14.00 -5.82 -0.25
N VAL A 97 14.46 -6.75 -1.08
CA VAL A 97 13.58 -7.75 -1.70
C VAL A 97 14.16 -9.13 -1.43
N LYS A 98 13.33 -10.00 -0.87
CA LYS A 98 13.65 -11.40 -0.72
C LYS A 98 12.93 -12.16 -1.83
N ASN A 99 13.67 -12.54 -2.84
CA ASN A 99 13.11 -13.16 -4.03
C ASN A 99 13.18 -14.67 -3.92
N ASP A 100 12.09 -15.29 -3.47
CA ASP A 100 12.00 -16.74 -3.29
C ASP A 100 11.20 -17.39 -4.42
N LEU A 101 11.14 -16.77 -5.59
CA LEU A 101 10.49 -17.37 -6.75
C LEU A 101 11.29 -18.58 -7.24
N ILE A 102 10.57 -19.60 -7.66
CA ILE A 102 11.15 -20.85 -8.10
C ILE A 102 10.85 -21.04 -9.58
N VAL A 103 11.89 -21.34 -10.34
CA VAL A 103 11.73 -21.68 -11.76
C VAL A 103 11.26 -23.14 -11.88
N LYS A 104 10.20 -23.32 -12.65
CA LYS A 104 9.62 -24.64 -12.78
C LYS A 104 9.36 -25.01 -14.24
#